data_56f152a5f293190fcbddf54634163e89
#
_entry.id   56f152a5f293190fcbddf54634163e89
#
_cell.length_a   1.000
_cell.length_b   1.000
_cell.length_c   1.000
_cell.angle_alpha   90.00
_cell.angle_beta   90.00
_cell.angle_gamma   90.00
#
_symmetry.space_group_name_H-M   'P 1'
#
loop_
_entity.id
_entity.type
_entity.pdbx_description
1 polymer ?
#
loop_
_entity_poly.entity_id
_entity_poly.type
_entity_poly.pdbx_seq_one_letter_code
_entity_poly.pdbx_strand_id
1 'polypeptide(L)'
;MRTPRARWAAPILIAIVMAPLGALPAAAVPAIPSTNPDRTQNTPIQSYVALGDSYASGRLIPPMTSDPAGCERSGRNYPSFVAETLGIADFRDVSCAGATTTEQFTNPQPVPGGVNPPQFDALTPNTELVTLTIGGFDIGFDEILRECSTRSPQQPTGSACRDFYDRDGDEITRRIKATAPDIDAALAGIGERSPDARVLVVGYPTLLPDRGPGCFPELPLSPRDVAYLRGVEKQLNAMLEDRAKAADVEYVDTYTPSIGHDLCQPPGLRWIEGFAPVSPAAPVTPNALGMAQVARIVAEAVADNED
;
A
#
# COMPACT_ATOMS: atom_id res chain seq x y z
N MET A 1 35.14 -2.14 -71.29
CA MET A 1 34.70 -2.58 -72.63
C MET A 1 33.39 -3.38 -72.48
N ARG A 2 32.40 -3.03 -73.26
CA ARG A 2 31.05 -3.60 -73.41
C ARG A 2 30.05 -3.37 -72.30
N THR A 3 29.24 -2.33 -72.53
CA THR A 3 27.89 -2.09 -71.96
C THR A 3 26.87 -3.07 -72.53
N PRO A 4 25.86 -3.48 -71.81
CA PRO A 4 24.62 -3.92 -72.43
C PRO A 4 23.43 -3.05 -72.08
N ARG A 5 22.63 -2.97 -73.12
CA ARG A 5 21.48 -2.23 -73.47
C ARG A 5 20.28 -2.32 -72.51
N ALA A 6 19.65 -1.19 -72.28
CA ALA A 6 18.34 -1.06 -71.69
C ALA A 6 17.26 -1.70 -72.60
N ARG A 7 16.31 -2.41 -71.96
CA ARG A 7 15.03 -2.82 -72.61
C ARG A 7 13.90 -2.11 -71.89
N TRP A 8 13.19 -1.34 -72.67
CA TRP A 8 11.95 -0.64 -72.28
C TRP A 8 10.82 -1.68 -72.28
N ALA A 9 10.02 -1.75 -71.22
CA ALA A 9 8.74 -2.44 -71.15
C ALA A 9 7.64 -1.39 -70.92
N ALA A 10 6.61 -1.45 -71.76
CA ALA A 10 5.48 -0.54 -71.77
C ALA A 10 4.51 -0.78 -70.58
N PRO A 11 3.81 0.22 -70.12
CA PRO A 11 2.83 0.03 -69.05
C PRO A 11 1.49 -0.46 -69.59
N ILE A 12 0.95 -1.52 -69.00
CA ILE A 12 -0.41 -2.02 -69.21
C ILE A 12 -1.33 -1.23 -68.31
N LEU A 13 -2.23 -0.47 -68.92
CA LEU A 13 -3.35 0.23 -68.27
C LEU A 13 -4.46 -0.79 -67.94
N ILE A 14 -4.64 -1.12 -66.66
CA ILE A 14 -5.81 -1.85 -66.16
C ILE A 14 -6.85 -0.85 -65.74
N ALA A 15 -7.98 -0.79 -66.46
CA ALA A 15 -9.15 -0.03 -66.10
C ALA A 15 -9.90 -0.75 -64.95
N ILE A 16 -9.91 -0.16 -63.79
CA ILE A 16 -10.69 -0.64 -62.63
C ILE A 16 -12.11 -0.03 -62.73
N VAL A 17 -13.08 -0.90 -63.01
CA VAL A 17 -14.51 -0.56 -62.94
C VAL A 17 -14.92 -0.54 -61.46
N MET A 18 -15.20 0.64 -60.93
CA MET A 18 -15.81 0.78 -59.62
C MET A 18 -17.31 0.51 -59.69
N ALA A 19 -17.75 -0.59 -59.07
CA ALA A 19 -19.16 -0.83 -58.78
C ALA A 19 -19.54 -0.12 -57.46
N PRO A 20 -20.72 0.48 -57.32
CA PRO A 20 -21.15 1.11 -56.08
C PRO A 20 -21.47 0.03 -55.04
N LEU A 21 -20.75 0.03 -53.91
CA LEU A 21 -21.12 -0.76 -52.70
C LEU A 21 -22.41 -0.12 -52.11
N GLY A 22 -23.49 -0.88 -52.17
CA GLY A 22 -24.72 -0.56 -51.44
C GLY A 22 -24.49 -0.57 -49.94
N ALA A 23 -24.87 0.51 -49.25
CA ALA A 23 -24.86 0.62 -47.82
C ALA A 23 -25.88 -0.38 -47.23
N LEU A 24 -25.36 -1.37 -46.45
CA LEU A 24 -26.20 -2.21 -45.62
C LEU A 24 -26.69 -1.39 -44.41
N PRO A 25 -27.98 -1.51 -44.04
CA PRO A 25 -28.46 -0.84 -42.83
C PRO A 25 -27.75 -1.41 -41.60
N ALA A 26 -27.19 -0.52 -40.76
CA ALA A 26 -26.65 -0.87 -39.46
C ALA A 26 -27.78 -1.45 -38.61
N ALA A 27 -27.67 -2.74 -38.28
CA ALA A 27 -28.53 -3.35 -37.29
C ALA A 27 -28.26 -2.67 -35.96
N ALA A 28 -29.26 -2.03 -35.36
CA ALA A 28 -29.19 -1.48 -34.01
C ALA A 28 -28.94 -2.64 -33.04
N VAL A 29 -27.77 -2.66 -32.42
CA VAL A 29 -27.49 -3.52 -31.29
C VAL A 29 -28.42 -3.10 -30.15
N PRO A 30 -29.28 -3.99 -29.62
CA PRO A 30 -30.09 -3.64 -28.47
C PRO A 30 -29.18 -3.24 -27.31
N ALA A 31 -29.36 -2.04 -26.79
CA ALA A 31 -28.71 -1.60 -25.59
C ALA A 31 -29.08 -2.59 -24.47
N ILE A 32 -28.11 -3.27 -23.91
CA ILE A 32 -28.28 -4.05 -22.67
C ILE A 32 -28.67 -3.00 -21.63
N PRO A 33 -29.83 -3.10 -20.97
CA PRO A 33 -30.12 -2.21 -19.87
C PRO A 33 -29.07 -2.47 -18.79
N SER A 34 -28.27 -1.45 -18.47
CA SER A 34 -27.46 -1.43 -17.28
C SER A 34 -28.42 -1.40 -16.08
N THR A 35 -28.83 -2.57 -15.64
CA THR A 35 -29.48 -2.74 -14.35
C THR A 35 -28.38 -2.72 -13.29
N ASN A 36 -27.84 -1.55 -13.04
CA ASN A 36 -27.25 -1.28 -11.75
C ASN A 36 -28.36 -0.49 -11.00
N PRO A 37 -29.20 -1.14 -10.17
CA PRO A 37 -30.11 -0.38 -9.34
C PRO A 37 -29.23 0.39 -8.35
N ASP A 38 -29.36 1.69 -8.44
CA ASP A 38 -29.12 2.71 -7.43
C ASP A 38 -28.66 2.13 -6.07
N ARG A 39 -27.35 2.17 -5.83
CA ARG A 39 -26.75 1.88 -4.52
C ARG A 39 -26.98 3.07 -3.57
N THR A 40 -28.20 3.61 -3.57
CA THR A 40 -28.68 4.61 -2.63
C THR A 40 -29.49 3.94 -1.53
N GLN A 41 -28.97 2.85 -0.95
CA GLN A 41 -29.43 2.37 0.34
C GLN A 41 -28.19 2.08 1.17
N ASN A 42 -28.07 2.81 2.26
CA ASN A 42 -27.15 2.70 3.37
C ASN A 42 -27.18 1.26 3.97
N THR A 43 -26.72 0.28 3.18
CA THR A 43 -26.66 -1.11 3.65
C THR A 43 -25.35 -1.24 4.44
N PRO A 44 -25.43 -1.51 5.74
CA PRO A 44 -24.22 -1.67 6.55
C PRO A 44 -23.31 -2.74 5.94
N ILE A 45 -22.00 -2.43 5.88
CA ILE A 45 -20.97 -3.39 5.46
C ILE A 45 -21.03 -4.61 6.37
N GLN A 46 -21.15 -5.81 5.80
CA GLN A 46 -21.29 -7.06 6.55
C GLN A 46 -20.00 -7.89 6.55
N SER A 47 -19.17 -7.76 5.50
CA SER A 47 -17.96 -8.56 5.32
C SER A 47 -16.73 -7.67 5.10
N TYR A 48 -15.68 -7.87 5.91
CA TYR A 48 -14.45 -7.10 5.87
C TYR A 48 -13.21 -8.00 5.93
N VAL A 49 -12.27 -7.78 5.02
CA VAL A 49 -10.95 -8.43 5.01
C VAL A 49 -9.85 -7.39 5.14
N ALA A 50 -8.96 -7.57 6.12
CA ALA A 50 -7.77 -6.72 6.29
C ALA A 50 -6.52 -7.46 5.82
N LEU A 51 -5.82 -6.84 4.86
CA LEU A 51 -4.56 -7.29 4.29
C LEU A 51 -3.43 -6.35 4.72
N GLY A 52 -2.21 -6.87 4.79
CA GLY A 52 -1.08 -5.99 5.01
C GLY A 52 0.07 -6.56 5.81
N ASP A 53 0.95 -5.65 6.23
CA ASP A 53 2.19 -5.89 6.96
C ASP A 53 2.07 -5.61 8.47
N SER A 54 3.19 -5.29 9.13
CA SER A 54 3.27 -5.00 10.57
C SER A 54 2.47 -3.76 11.00
N TYR A 55 2.24 -2.81 10.10
CA TYR A 55 1.46 -1.61 10.39
C TYR A 55 -0.05 -1.88 10.34
N ALA A 56 -0.48 -2.95 9.66
CA ALA A 56 -1.83 -3.46 9.78
C ALA A 56 -1.98 -4.43 10.95
N SER A 57 -0.99 -5.33 11.18
CA SER A 57 -1.08 -6.38 12.19
C SER A 57 -1.08 -5.88 13.64
N GLY A 58 -0.56 -4.66 13.91
CA GLY A 58 -0.46 -4.14 15.29
C GLY A 58 0.56 -4.90 16.13
N ARG A 59 1.72 -5.08 15.57
CA ARG A 59 2.83 -5.89 16.05
C ARG A 59 3.10 -5.75 17.54
N LEU A 60 3.02 -6.87 18.27
CA LEU A 60 3.29 -7.00 19.72
C LEU A 60 2.36 -6.17 20.63
N ILE A 61 1.20 -5.73 20.18
CA ILE A 61 0.18 -5.09 21.02
C ILE A 61 -0.76 -6.17 21.58
N PRO A 62 -0.85 -6.38 22.91
CA PRO A 62 -1.75 -7.39 23.48
C PRO A 62 -3.24 -6.98 23.38
N PRO A 63 -4.17 -7.95 23.30
CA PRO A 63 -3.95 -9.39 23.20
C PRO A 63 -3.48 -9.81 21.81
N MET A 64 -2.54 -10.79 21.76
CA MET A 64 -2.11 -11.40 20.50
C MET A 64 -3.15 -12.41 20.04
N THR A 65 -3.56 -12.32 18.78
CA THR A 65 -4.62 -13.16 18.19
C THR A 65 -4.14 -13.96 16.98
N SER A 66 -2.86 -13.75 16.55
CA SER A 66 -2.36 -14.41 15.35
C SER A 66 -2.15 -15.92 15.53
N ASP A 67 -2.61 -16.65 14.53
CA ASP A 67 -2.19 -18.00 14.22
C ASP A 67 -1.80 -18.03 12.73
N PRO A 68 -0.51 -18.22 12.42
CA PRO A 68 0.61 -18.49 13.32
C PRO A 68 1.07 -17.27 14.15
N ALA A 69 1.63 -17.55 15.32
CA ALA A 69 2.07 -16.53 16.28
C ALA A 69 3.09 -15.52 15.70
N GLY A 70 3.89 -15.95 14.72
CA GLY A 70 4.93 -15.12 14.09
C GLY A 70 4.37 -13.99 13.19
N CYS A 71 3.07 -13.96 12.88
CA CYS A 71 2.43 -12.79 12.27
C CYS A 71 2.31 -11.61 13.24
N GLU A 72 2.50 -11.86 14.55
CA GLU A 72 2.45 -10.84 15.60
C GLU A 72 1.19 -9.96 15.53
N ARG A 73 0.05 -10.56 15.14
CA ARG A 73 -1.22 -9.87 14.94
C ARG A 73 -1.92 -9.64 16.27
N SER A 74 -2.40 -8.43 16.46
CA SER A 74 -3.09 -7.98 17.67
C SER A 74 -4.61 -7.97 17.47
N GLY A 75 -5.37 -8.30 18.51
CA GLY A 75 -6.80 -7.99 18.57
C GLY A 75 -7.11 -6.51 18.86
N ARG A 76 -6.08 -5.66 18.90
CA ARG A 76 -6.18 -4.20 19.08
C ARG A 76 -5.42 -3.44 18.01
N ASN A 77 -5.32 -4.00 16.82
CA ASN A 77 -4.83 -3.33 15.64
C ASN A 77 -5.93 -2.48 14.98
N TYR A 78 -5.57 -1.61 14.03
CA TYR A 78 -6.56 -0.74 13.41
C TYR A 78 -7.69 -1.52 12.70
N PRO A 79 -7.44 -2.64 12.01
CA PRO A 79 -8.52 -3.39 11.37
C PRO A 79 -9.56 -3.92 12.37
N SER A 80 -9.11 -4.42 13.52
CA SER A 80 -10.02 -4.90 14.58
C SER A 80 -10.90 -3.76 15.12
N PHE A 81 -10.31 -2.57 15.33
CA PHE A 81 -11.07 -1.40 15.77
C PHE A 81 -12.03 -0.88 14.68
N VAL A 82 -11.67 -0.96 13.40
CA VAL A 82 -12.59 -0.62 12.29
C VAL A 82 -13.77 -1.57 12.29
N ALA A 83 -13.53 -2.89 12.36
CA ALA A 83 -14.58 -3.88 12.41
C ALA A 83 -15.55 -3.68 13.61
N GLU A 84 -14.98 -3.37 14.78
CA GLU A 84 -15.76 -3.04 15.99
C GLU A 84 -16.59 -1.76 15.81
N THR A 85 -15.97 -0.68 15.29
CA THR A 85 -16.61 0.62 15.11
C THR A 85 -17.76 0.57 14.11
N LEU A 86 -17.60 -0.18 13.03
CA LEU A 86 -18.62 -0.34 11.99
C LEU A 86 -19.60 -1.49 12.27
N GLY A 87 -19.40 -2.25 13.35
CA GLY A 87 -20.27 -3.37 13.73
C GLY A 87 -20.22 -4.57 12.78
N ILE A 88 -19.08 -4.77 12.09
CA ILE A 88 -18.92 -5.83 11.08
C ILE A 88 -18.63 -7.17 11.77
N ALA A 89 -19.52 -8.14 11.58
CA ALA A 89 -19.41 -9.46 12.23
C ALA A 89 -18.55 -10.46 11.42
N ASP A 90 -18.62 -10.45 10.07
CA ASP A 90 -17.74 -11.27 9.22
C ASP A 90 -16.44 -10.50 8.93
N PHE A 91 -15.55 -10.52 9.92
CA PHE A 91 -14.25 -9.85 9.85
C PHE A 91 -13.12 -10.87 9.81
N ARG A 92 -12.22 -10.72 8.83
CA ARG A 92 -11.02 -11.53 8.67
C ARG A 92 -9.79 -10.65 8.57
N ASP A 93 -8.91 -10.76 9.54
CA ASP A 93 -7.62 -10.12 9.53
C ASP A 93 -6.53 -11.15 9.19
N VAL A 94 -5.92 -11.01 8.03
CA VAL A 94 -4.84 -11.88 7.54
C VAL A 94 -3.52 -11.12 7.38
N SER A 95 -3.46 -9.89 7.87
CA SER A 95 -2.22 -9.11 7.94
C SER A 95 -1.14 -9.87 8.72
N CYS A 96 0.13 -9.70 8.33
CA CYS A 96 1.21 -10.44 8.94
C CYS A 96 2.49 -9.58 8.95
N ALA A 97 3.16 -9.52 10.09
CA ALA A 97 4.42 -8.81 10.21
C ALA A 97 5.44 -9.30 9.17
N GLY A 98 6.09 -8.37 8.48
CA GLY A 98 7.09 -8.68 7.45
C GLY A 98 6.52 -9.09 6.09
N ALA A 99 5.21 -8.98 5.87
CA ALA A 99 4.62 -9.28 4.57
C ALA A 99 5.08 -8.28 3.50
N THR A 100 5.28 -8.79 2.28
CA THR A 100 5.50 -8.03 1.05
C THR A 100 4.40 -8.33 0.04
N THR A 101 4.25 -7.46 -0.97
CA THR A 101 3.20 -7.58 -1.99
C THR A 101 3.36 -8.80 -2.89
N THR A 102 4.59 -9.04 -3.39
CA THR A 102 4.84 -10.04 -4.43
C THR A 102 4.79 -11.47 -3.92
N GLU A 103 5.19 -11.68 -2.66
CA GLU A 103 5.34 -13.03 -2.15
C GLU A 103 4.16 -13.48 -1.30
N GLN A 104 3.75 -12.68 -0.30
CA GLN A 104 2.84 -13.16 0.73
C GLN A 104 1.34 -12.99 0.39
N PHE A 105 1.02 -12.33 -0.71
CA PHE A 105 -0.37 -12.25 -1.16
C PHE A 105 -0.78 -13.51 -1.94
N THR A 106 0.13 -14.08 -2.70
CA THR A 106 -0.12 -15.28 -3.51
C THR A 106 0.55 -16.54 -2.98
N ASN A 107 1.55 -16.40 -2.10
CA ASN A 107 2.28 -17.53 -1.52
C ASN A 107 2.20 -17.52 0.01
N PRO A 108 2.30 -18.71 0.62
CA PRO A 108 2.38 -18.80 2.07
C PRO A 108 3.61 -18.07 2.63
N GLN A 109 3.46 -17.38 3.75
CA GLN A 109 4.55 -16.72 4.47
C GLN A 109 5.06 -17.60 5.63
N PRO A 110 6.25 -18.19 5.54
CA PRO A 110 6.88 -18.85 6.67
C PRO A 110 7.23 -17.83 7.77
N VAL A 111 6.78 -18.08 8.98
CA VAL A 111 7.03 -17.23 10.14
C VAL A 111 7.33 -18.07 11.38
N PRO A 112 7.91 -17.52 12.45
CA PRO A 112 8.07 -18.24 13.71
C PRO A 112 6.73 -18.85 14.17
N GLY A 113 6.77 -20.15 14.43
CA GLY A 113 5.60 -20.89 14.92
C GLY A 113 4.65 -21.41 13.86
N GLY A 114 4.93 -21.21 12.53
CA GLY A 114 4.10 -21.78 11.47
C GLY A 114 4.22 -21.12 10.12
N VAL A 115 3.16 -21.19 9.36
CA VAL A 115 3.06 -20.62 8.02
C VAL A 115 1.74 -19.86 7.93
N ASN A 116 1.81 -18.56 7.63
CA ASN A 116 0.63 -17.77 7.30
C ASN A 116 0.19 -18.13 5.88
N PRO A 117 -1.08 -18.50 5.64
CA PRO A 117 -1.58 -18.73 4.28
C PRO A 117 -1.44 -17.49 3.40
N PRO A 118 -1.52 -17.63 2.06
CA PRO A 118 -1.59 -16.47 1.17
C PRO A 118 -2.69 -15.52 1.62
N GLN A 119 -2.39 -14.23 1.71
CA GLN A 119 -3.40 -13.26 2.21
C GLN A 119 -4.62 -13.19 1.30
N PHE A 120 -4.46 -13.43 0.00
CA PHE A 120 -5.57 -13.47 -0.95
C PHE A 120 -6.58 -14.61 -0.72
N ASP A 121 -6.21 -15.67 0.00
CA ASP A 121 -7.12 -16.78 0.31
C ASP A 121 -8.29 -16.36 1.23
N ALA A 122 -8.17 -15.21 1.91
CA ALA A 122 -9.23 -14.66 2.73
C ALA A 122 -10.32 -13.93 1.92
N LEU A 123 -10.00 -13.50 0.70
CA LEU A 123 -10.89 -12.74 -0.17
C LEU A 123 -11.95 -13.66 -0.81
N THR A 124 -13.16 -13.15 -0.94
CA THR A 124 -14.28 -13.85 -1.59
C THR A 124 -15.10 -12.87 -2.42
N PRO A 125 -15.92 -13.34 -3.38
CA PRO A 125 -16.84 -12.48 -4.10
C PRO A 125 -17.85 -11.72 -3.22
N ASN A 126 -18.04 -12.18 -1.98
CA ASN A 126 -18.95 -11.55 -1.02
C ASN A 126 -18.23 -10.59 -0.06
N THR A 127 -16.91 -10.38 -0.21
CA THR A 127 -16.19 -9.38 0.57
C THR A 127 -16.63 -7.98 0.15
N GLU A 128 -17.07 -7.16 1.10
CA GLU A 128 -17.62 -5.82 0.84
C GLU A 128 -16.63 -4.70 1.16
N LEU A 129 -15.71 -4.93 2.10
CA LEU A 129 -14.65 -3.99 2.47
C LEU A 129 -13.31 -4.70 2.49
N VAL A 130 -12.30 -4.05 1.91
CA VAL A 130 -10.89 -4.47 2.02
C VAL A 130 -10.06 -3.28 2.45
N THR A 131 -9.23 -3.44 3.48
CA THR A 131 -8.15 -2.49 3.78
C THR A 131 -6.81 -3.11 3.48
N LEU A 132 -5.88 -2.29 2.97
CA LEU A 132 -4.56 -2.69 2.56
C LEU A 132 -3.51 -1.70 3.08
N THR A 133 -2.59 -2.15 3.97
CA THR A 133 -1.40 -1.40 4.37
C THR A 133 -0.17 -2.24 4.04
N ILE A 134 0.56 -1.88 2.99
CA ILE A 134 1.67 -2.67 2.43
C ILE A 134 2.68 -1.79 1.68
N GLY A 135 3.88 -2.29 1.45
CA GLY A 135 4.93 -1.62 0.69
C GLY A 135 6.16 -1.25 1.51
N GLY A 136 6.04 -1.13 2.82
CA GLY A 136 7.16 -0.82 3.71
C GLY A 136 8.24 -1.89 3.68
N PHE A 137 7.87 -3.16 3.74
CA PHE A 137 8.81 -4.27 3.66
C PHE A 137 9.33 -4.50 2.23
N ASP A 138 8.54 -4.18 1.21
CA ASP A 138 8.96 -4.24 -0.20
C ASP A 138 10.16 -3.33 -0.48
N ILE A 139 10.20 -2.14 0.11
CA ILE A 139 11.35 -1.24 0.00
C ILE A 139 12.52 -1.59 0.94
N GLY A 140 12.37 -2.59 1.82
CA GLY A 140 13.39 -3.00 2.78
C GLY A 140 13.45 -2.12 4.02
N PHE A 141 12.32 -1.70 4.57
CA PHE A 141 12.22 -0.78 5.70
C PHE A 141 13.08 -1.18 6.91
N ASP A 142 13.08 -2.47 7.31
CA ASP A 142 13.89 -2.97 8.43
C ASP A 142 15.39 -2.82 8.19
N GLU A 143 15.84 -3.08 6.95
CA GLU A 143 17.22 -2.87 6.53
C GLU A 143 17.59 -1.38 6.58
N ILE A 144 16.73 -0.53 6.04
CA ILE A 144 16.94 0.93 6.03
C ILE A 144 17.09 1.45 7.46
N LEU A 145 16.20 1.06 8.36
CA LEU A 145 16.28 1.46 9.76
C LEU A 145 17.58 0.99 10.42
N ARG A 146 17.97 -0.27 10.24
CA ARG A 146 19.18 -0.85 10.80
C ARG A 146 20.43 -0.13 10.28
N GLU A 147 20.56 0.03 8.96
CA GLU A 147 21.71 0.69 8.36
C GLU A 147 21.81 2.15 8.79
N CYS A 148 20.70 2.88 8.79
CA CYS A 148 20.67 4.28 9.17
C CYS A 148 20.96 4.50 10.65
N SER A 149 20.36 3.69 11.55
CA SER A 149 20.60 3.79 12.99
C SER A 149 22.03 3.42 13.38
N THR A 150 22.73 2.63 12.56
CA THR A 150 24.12 2.25 12.77
C THR A 150 25.09 3.29 12.23
N ARG A 151 24.81 3.86 11.05
CA ARG A 151 25.71 4.78 10.34
C ARG A 151 25.60 6.23 10.80
N SER A 152 24.37 6.68 11.01
CA SER A 152 24.09 8.09 11.30
C SER A 152 24.78 8.60 12.57
N PRO A 153 24.85 7.84 13.70
CA PRO A 153 25.58 8.28 14.88
C PRO A 153 27.09 8.45 14.69
N GLN A 154 27.67 7.83 13.66
CA GLN A 154 29.09 7.99 13.33
C GLN A 154 29.41 9.39 12.74
N GLN A 155 28.40 10.08 12.24
CA GLN A 155 28.47 11.45 11.70
C GLN A 155 27.27 12.28 12.22
N PRO A 156 27.27 12.72 13.49
CA PRO A 156 26.08 13.35 14.11
C PRO A 156 25.60 14.64 13.43
N THR A 157 26.46 15.30 12.68
CA THR A 157 26.14 16.52 11.88
C THR A 157 26.16 16.27 10.37
N GLY A 158 26.48 15.04 9.97
CA GLY A 158 26.58 14.60 8.57
C GLY A 158 25.28 13.98 8.06
N SER A 159 25.43 13.16 7.02
CA SER A 159 24.35 12.46 6.33
C SER A 159 24.75 11.02 5.98
N ALA A 160 25.36 10.30 6.94
CA ALA A 160 25.99 9.00 6.67
C ALA A 160 25.01 7.92 6.20
N CYS A 161 23.75 7.97 6.64
CA CYS A 161 22.70 7.12 6.12
C CYS A 161 22.33 7.47 4.67
N ARG A 162 22.02 8.74 4.41
CA ARG A 162 21.74 9.21 3.06
C ARG A 162 22.89 8.91 2.11
N ASP A 163 24.12 9.25 2.49
CA ASP A 163 25.32 9.08 1.65
C ASP A 163 25.59 7.59 1.34
N PHE A 164 25.12 6.68 2.19
CA PHE A 164 25.19 5.26 1.92
C PHE A 164 24.23 4.82 0.81
N TYR A 165 22.98 5.29 0.83
CA TYR A 165 21.97 4.93 -0.17
C TYR A 165 22.06 5.74 -1.47
N ASP A 166 22.80 6.85 -1.46
CA ASP A 166 22.93 7.78 -2.60
C ASP A 166 24.21 7.55 -3.44
N ARG A 167 25.02 6.53 -3.11
CA ARG A 167 26.32 6.25 -3.75
C ARG A 167 26.24 6.06 -5.26
N ASP A 168 25.21 5.31 -5.70
CA ASP A 168 24.97 4.96 -7.09
C ASP A 168 23.62 5.54 -7.58
N GLY A 169 23.28 6.74 -7.08
CA GLY A 169 21.95 7.34 -7.19
C GLY A 169 20.98 6.80 -6.13
N ASP A 170 19.96 7.56 -5.80
CA ASP A 170 19.04 7.28 -4.69
C ASP A 170 18.40 5.86 -4.80
N GLU A 171 19.02 4.92 -4.07
CA GLU A 171 18.62 3.51 -4.08
C GLU A 171 17.21 3.33 -3.51
N ILE A 172 16.86 4.04 -2.42
CA ILE A 172 15.55 3.88 -1.81
C ILE A 172 14.46 4.40 -2.74
N THR A 173 14.66 5.53 -3.40
CA THR A 173 13.74 6.01 -4.45
C THR A 173 13.58 5.00 -5.59
N ARG A 174 14.66 4.29 -5.98
CA ARG A 174 14.55 3.20 -6.97
C ARG A 174 13.73 2.02 -6.46
N ARG A 175 13.90 1.63 -5.18
CA ARG A 175 13.12 0.57 -4.54
C ARG A 175 11.63 0.95 -4.51
N ILE A 176 11.28 2.18 -4.12
CA ILE A 176 9.90 2.67 -4.13
C ILE A 176 9.29 2.59 -5.55
N LYS A 177 10.03 3.02 -6.57
CA LYS A 177 9.56 2.92 -7.96
C LYS A 177 9.42 1.48 -8.44
N ALA A 178 10.28 0.58 -7.99
CA ALA A 178 10.22 -0.83 -8.34
C ALA A 178 9.04 -1.55 -7.67
N THR A 179 8.61 -1.08 -6.50
CA THR A 179 7.46 -1.62 -5.75
C THR A 179 6.11 -1.21 -6.39
N ALA A 180 6.06 -0.10 -7.13
CA ALA A 180 4.79 0.40 -7.69
C ALA A 180 4.02 -0.64 -8.53
N PRO A 181 4.62 -1.40 -9.48
CA PRO A 181 3.91 -2.44 -10.22
C PRO A 181 3.44 -3.61 -9.33
N ASP A 182 4.10 -3.86 -8.20
CA ASP A 182 3.69 -4.90 -7.25
C ASP A 182 2.44 -4.47 -6.49
N ILE A 183 2.32 -3.18 -6.15
CA ILE A 183 1.08 -2.59 -5.62
C ILE A 183 -0.05 -2.68 -6.65
N ASP A 184 0.22 -2.34 -7.92
CA ASP A 184 -0.77 -2.47 -9.00
C ASP A 184 -1.27 -3.92 -9.12
N ALA A 185 -0.37 -4.91 -9.06
CA ALA A 185 -0.73 -6.32 -9.09
C ALA A 185 -1.54 -6.77 -7.86
N ALA A 186 -1.20 -6.23 -6.67
CA ALA A 186 -1.96 -6.49 -5.46
C ALA A 186 -3.40 -5.95 -5.55
N LEU A 187 -3.57 -4.72 -6.02
CA LEU A 187 -4.90 -4.11 -6.20
C LEU A 187 -5.72 -4.84 -7.27
N ALA A 188 -5.12 -5.21 -8.39
CA ALA A 188 -5.77 -6.02 -9.41
C ALA A 188 -6.21 -7.39 -8.85
N GLY A 189 -5.33 -8.06 -8.08
CA GLY A 189 -5.63 -9.36 -7.46
C GLY A 189 -6.75 -9.29 -6.42
N ILE A 190 -6.93 -8.16 -5.73
CA ILE A 190 -8.07 -7.91 -4.85
C ILE A 190 -9.36 -7.78 -5.70
N GLY A 191 -9.34 -6.96 -6.75
CA GLY A 191 -10.49 -6.76 -7.63
C GLY A 191 -10.95 -8.04 -8.34
N GLU A 192 -10.02 -8.94 -8.72
CA GLU A 192 -10.35 -10.24 -9.30
C GLU A 192 -11.11 -11.16 -8.35
N ARG A 193 -10.83 -11.10 -7.04
CA ARG A 193 -11.38 -11.98 -6.01
C ARG A 193 -12.61 -11.42 -5.32
N SER A 194 -12.67 -10.11 -5.24
CA SER A 194 -13.71 -9.35 -4.53
C SER A 194 -14.14 -8.15 -5.40
N PRO A 195 -14.78 -8.40 -6.56
CA PRO A 195 -15.05 -7.37 -7.58
C PRO A 195 -15.98 -6.25 -7.11
N ASP A 196 -16.81 -6.53 -6.11
CA ASP A 196 -17.75 -5.57 -5.55
C ASP A 196 -17.26 -4.93 -4.24
N ALA A 197 -16.05 -5.30 -3.79
CA ALA A 197 -15.49 -4.75 -2.56
C ALA A 197 -15.08 -3.29 -2.72
N ARG A 198 -15.38 -2.50 -1.71
CA ARG A 198 -14.73 -1.21 -1.51
C ARG A 198 -13.32 -1.44 -0.98
N VAL A 199 -12.32 -0.94 -1.70
CA VAL A 199 -10.90 -1.14 -1.37
C VAL A 199 -10.28 0.17 -0.90
N LEU A 200 -9.71 0.16 0.29
CA LEU A 200 -9.00 1.28 0.89
C LEU A 200 -7.51 0.95 1.03
N VAL A 201 -6.66 1.69 0.33
CA VAL A 201 -5.21 1.68 0.57
C VAL A 201 -4.93 2.63 1.73
N VAL A 202 -4.52 2.08 2.87
CA VAL A 202 -4.26 2.86 4.08
C VAL A 202 -2.78 3.20 4.12
N GLY A 203 -2.47 4.49 4.05
CA GLY A 203 -1.10 5.02 4.09
C GLY A 203 -0.42 4.81 5.45
N TYR A 204 0.90 5.01 5.49
CA TYR A 204 1.68 4.94 6.72
C TYR A 204 1.57 6.26 7.51
N PRO A 205 1.25 6.22 8.80
CA PRO A 205 1.26 7.40 9.66
C PRO A 205 2.70 7.92 9.83
N THR A 206 2.82 9.21 10.16
CA THR A 206 4.11 9.89 10.34
C THR A 206 5.00 9.17 11.36
N LEU A 207 6.12 8.66 10.92
CA LEU A 207 7.11 7.98 11.73
C LEU A 207 8.08 8.99 12.37
N LEU A 208 8.56 9.93 11.57
CA LEU A 208 9.54 10.95 11.94
C LEU A 208 8.89 12.32 12.04
N PRO A 209 9.41 13.26 12.88
CA PRO A 209 8.87 14.61 12.95
C PRO A 209 8.77 15.23 11.56
N ASP A 210 7.61 15.78 11.20
CA ASP A 210 7.40 16.41 9.88
C ASP A 210 8.35 17.58 9.62
N ARG A 211 8.90 18.15 10.68
CA ARG A 211 9.89 19.25 10.67
C ARG A 211 10.94 19.04 11.76
N GLY A 212 12.07 19.72 11.59
CA GLY A 212 13.12 19.76 12.60
C GLY A 212 14.07 18.56 12.57
N PRO A 213 14.96 18.49 13.57
CA PRO A 213 16.15 17.63 13.55
C PRO A 213 15.91 16.19 14.07
N GLY A 214 14.72 15.87 14.56
CA GLY A 214 14.48 14.63 15.31
C GLY A 214 14.79 14.77 16.81
N CYS A 215 14.92 13.65 17.50
CA CYS A 215 15.07 13.57 18.95
C CYS A 215 16.28 12.69 19.37
N PHE A 216 17.48 13.06 18.88
CA PHE A 216 18.71 12.38 19.33
C PHE A 216 18.87 12.56 20.86
N PRO A 217 19.25 11.51 21.63
CA PRO A 217 19.71 10.18 21.18
C PRO A 217 18.61 9.12 21.05
N GLU A 218 17.36 9.39 21.46
CA GLU A 218 16.24 8.43 21.40
C GLU A 218 15.99 7.92 19.98
N LEU A 219 16.15 8.80 19.01
CA LEU A 219 16.25 8.50 17.59
C LEU A 219 17.72 8.67 17.17
N PRO A 220 18.48 7.60 16.96
CA PRO A 220 19.92 7.66 16.69
C PRO A 220 20.22 8.07 15.25
N LEU A 221 19.63 9.17 14.79
CA LEU A 221 19.79 9.73 13.44
C LEU A 221 20.26 11.18 13.53
N SER A 222 21.14 11.58 12.62
CA SER A 222 21.52 12.98 12.44
C SER A 222 20.32 13.77 11.90
N PRO A 223 20.29 15.10 12.09
CA PRO A 223 19.22 15.94 11.53
C PRO A 223 19.07 15.84 10.01
N ARG A 224 20.16 15.59 9.29
CA ARG A 224 20.14 15.43 7.82
C ARG A 224 19.57 14.09 7.40
N ASP A 225 19.89 13.02 8.15
CA ASP A 225 19.35 11.69 7.90
C ASP A 225 17.87 11.60 8.28
N VAL A 226 17.43 12.31 9.34
CA VAL A 226 16.01 12.47 9.67
C VAL A 226 15.27 13.15 8.50
N ALA A 227 15.82 14.23 7.96
CA ALA A 227 15.22 14.93 6.81
C ALA A 227 15.14 14.03 5.57
N TYR A 228 16.17 13.22 5.32
CA TYR A 228 16.21 12.27 4.21
C TYR A 228 15.14 11.19 4.38
N LEU A 229 15.11 10.49 5.51
CA LEU A 229 14.16 9.40 5.75
C LEU A 229 12.70 9.87 5.80
N ARG A 230 12.44 11.08 6.32
CA ARG A 230 11.13 11.73 6.19
C ARG A 230 10.72 11.92 4.73
N GLY A 231 11.68 12.29 3.87
CA GLY A 231 11.45 12.38 2.42
C GLY A 231 11.10 11.03 1.81
N VAL A 232 11.77 9.95 2.23
CA VAL A 232 11.49 8.57 1.83
C VAL A 232 10.07 8.15 2.23
N GLU A 233 9.66 8.42 3.47
CA GLU A 233 8.32 8.10 3.97
C GLU A 233 7.22 8.80 3.16
N LYS A 234 7.42 10.09 2.86
CA LYS A 234 6.50 10.86 2.00
C LYS A 234 6.45 10.32 0.57
N GLN A 235 7.58 9.89 0.01
CA GLN A 235 7.63 9.30 -1.33
C GLN A 235 6.90 7.95 -1.37
N LEU A 236 7.03 7.12 -0.33
CA LEU A 236 6.29 5.86 -0.24
C LEU A 236 4.78 6.11 -0.21
N ASN A 237 4.30 7.00 0.67
CA ASN A 237 2.89 7.35 0.76
C ASN A 237 2.35 7.95 -0.55
N ALA A 238 3.11 8.84 -1.20
CA ALA A 238 2.73 9.41 -2.50
C ALA A 238 2.64 8.33 -3.59
N MET A 239 3.54 7.34 -3.59
CA MET A 239 3.47 6.22 -4.53
C MET A 239 2.22 5.39 -4.28
N LEU A 240 1.88 5.08 -3.01
CA LEU A 240 0.67 4.33 -2.66
C LEU A 240 -0.61 5.08 -3.09
N GLU A 241 -0.67 6.39 -2.85
CA GLU A 241 -1.78 7.25 -3.31
C GLU A 241 -1.92 7.23 -4.84
N ASP A 242 -0.80 7.37 -5.57
CA ASP A 242 -0.79 7.32 -7.04
C ASP A 242 -1.29 5.97 -7.57
N ARG A 243 -0.93 4.85 -6.90
CA ARG A 243 -1.39 3.51 -7.32
C ARG A 243 -2.85 3.28 -6.98
N ALA A 244 -3.31 3.70 -5.81
CA ALA A 244 -4.72 3.67 -5.45
C ALA A 244 -5.58 4.43 -6.48
N LYS A 245 -5.18 5.66 -6.80
CA LYS A 245 -5.85 6.48 -7.82
C LYS A 245 -5.83 5.85 -9.21
N ALA A 246 -4.72 5.23 -9.61
CA ALA A 246 -4.62 4.56 -10.92
C ALA A 246 -5.51 3.32 -11.03
N ALA A 247 -5.77 2.65 -9.91
CA ALA A 247 -6.66 1.50 -9.80
C ALA A 247 -8.14 1.86 -9.53
N ASP A 248 -8.47 3.16 -9.45
CA ASP A 248 -9.81 3.67 -9.10
C ASP A 248 -10.30 3.14 -7.74
N VAL A 249 -9.37 3.07 -6.76
CA VAL A 249 -9.65 2.72 -5.37
C VAL A 249 -9.27 3.87 -4.44
N GLU A 250 -9.76 3.84 -3.21
CA GLU A 250 -9.58 4.92 -2.26
C GLU A 250 -8.21 4.86 -1.57
N TYR A 251 -7.54 6.01 -1.42
CA TYR A 251 -6.37 6.18 -0.55
C TYR A 251 -6.78 6.89 0.75
N VAL A 252 -6.45 6.30 1.89
CA VAL A 252 -6.69 6.88 3.21
C VAL A 252 -5.40 7.50 3.73
N ASP A 253 -5.33 8.82 3.75
CA ASP A 253 -4.19 9.56 4.30
C ASP A 253 -4.17 9.45 5.82
N THR A 254 -3.22 8.71 6.35
CA THR A 254 -2.93 8.63 7.77
C THR A 254 -1.72 9.46 8.17
N TYR A 255 -0.92 9.93 7.19
CA TYR A 255 0.28 10.74 7.44
C TYR A 255 -0.08 12.12 7.96
N THR A 256 -0.92 12.87 7.26
CA THR A 256 -1.27 14.25 7.61
C THR A 256 -1.92 14.37 8.99
N PRO A 257 -2.94 13.54 9.35
CA PRO A 257 -3.55 13.59 10.68
C PRO A 257 -2.61 13.16 11.82
N SER A 258 -1.53 12.42 11.52
CA SER A 258 -0.56 11.95 12.52
C SER A 258 0.62 12.90 12.73
N ILE A 259 0.70 14.02 12.03
CA ILE A 259 1.74 15.03 12.25
C ILE A 259 1.69 15.55 13.70
N GLY A 260 2.83 15.44 14.40
CA GLY A 260 2.93 15.78 15.82
C GLY A 260 2.65 14.58 16.76
N HIS A 261 2.50 13.39 16.20
CA HIS A 261 2.34 12.12 16.93
C HIS A 261 3.42 11.09 16.58
N ASP A 262 4.52 11.56 15.99
CA ASP A 262 5.69 10.77 15.61
C ASP A 262 6.43 10.16 16.81
N LEU A 263 7.42 9.31 16.54
CA LEU A 263 8.18 8.60 17.57
C LEU A 263 8.98 9.50 18.54
N CYS A 264 9.21 10.78 18.18
CA CYS A 264 9.88 11.75 19.05
C CYS A 264 8.94 12.42 20.08
N GLN A 265 7.64 12.17 19.98
CA GLN A 265 6.70 12.74 20.93
C GLN A 265 6.72 12.00 22.27
N PRO A 266 6.32 12.69 23.37
CA PRO A 266 6.23 12.04 24.68
C PRO A 266 5.28 10.82 24.67
N PRO A 267 5.52 9.83 25.54
CA PRO A 267 4.56 8.77 25.80
C PRO A 267 3.14 9.32 26.05
N GLY A 268 2.13 8.70 25.46
CA GLY A 268 0.74 9.14 25.52
C GLY A 268 0.33 10.16 24.46
N LEU A 269 1.27 10.80 23.75
CA LEU A 269 1.00 11.61 22.57
C LEU A 269 1.42 10.90 21.28
N ARG A 270 2.53 10.15 21.31
CA ARG A 270 3.03 9.46 20.13
C ARG A 270 2.14 8.29 19.72
N TRP A 271 1.94 8.13 18.44
CA TRP A 271 1.27 6.98 17.85
C TRP A 271 2.26 5.86 17.49
N ILE A 272 3.51 6.22 17.27
CA ILE A 272 4.59 5.31 16.88
C ILE A 272 5.56 5.18 18.06
N GLU A 273 5.89 3.95 18.44
CA GLU A 273 6.92 3.70 19.45
C GLU A 273 8.33 3.98 18.89
N GLY A 274 9.23 4.39 19.78
CA GLY A 274 10.63 4.58 19.42
C GLY A 274 11.42 3.25 19.34
N PHE A 275 12.74 3.35 19.18
CA PHE A 275 13.64 2.18 19.19
C PHE A 275 13.61 1.41 20.53
N ALA A 276 13.31 2.08 21.62
CA ALA A 276 13.04 1.49 22.94
C ALA A 276 11.56 1.77 23.29
N PRO A 277 10.64 0.85 22.97
CA PRO A 277 9.22 1.03 23.27
C PRO A 277 8.96 1.20 24.76
N VAL A 278 8.06 2.13 25.10
CA VAL A 278 7.57 2.32 26.47
C VAL A 278 6.12 1.88 26.65
N SER A 279 5.44 1.63 25.53
CA SER A 279 4.12 0.99 25.48
C SER A 279 4.25 -0.38 24.78
N PRO A 280 3.34 -1.33 25.03
CA PRO A 280 3.34 -2.59 24.32
C PRO A 280 3.15 -2.37 22.80
N ALA A 281 4.23 -2.49 22.04
CA ALA A 281 4.32 -2.51 20.59
C ALA A 281 5.74 -2.93 20.19
N ALA A 282 5.96 -3.31 18.95
CA ALA A 282 7.31 -3.48 18.42
C ALA A 282 8.03 -2.13 18.27
N PRO A 283 9.38 -2.11 18.27
CA PRO A 283 10.11 -0.88 17.94
C PRO A 283 9.69 -0.31 16.58
N VAL A 284 9.55 1.01 16.55
CA VAL A 284 9.28 1.76 15.30
C VAL A 284 7.99 1.31 14.59
N THR A 285 6.99 0.89 15.35
CA THR A 285 5.66 0.55 14.86
C THR A 285 4.57 1.28 15.65
N PRO A 286 3.35 1.37 15.12
CA PRO A 286 2.23 1.97 15.85
C PRO A 286 1.97 1.26 17.19
N ASN A 287 1.70 2.02 18.23
CA ASN A 287 1.20 1.53 19.50
C ASN A 287 -0.34 1.47 19.51
N ALA A 288 -0.94 1.01 20.61
CA ALA A 288 -2.39 0.88 20.71
C ALA A 288 -3.15 2.20 20.48
N LEU A 289 -2.57 3.34 20.89
CA LEU A 289 -3.16 4.67 20.61
C LEU A 289 -3.10 4.96 19.10
N GLY A 290 -1.95 4.74 18.46
CA GLY A 290 -1.79 4.93 17.02
C GLY A 290 -2.76 4.05 16.22
N MET A 291 -2.90 2.78 16.60
CA MET A 291 -3.85 1.87 15.96
C MET A 291 -5.30 2.37 16.09
N ALA A 292 -5.70 2.84 17.27
CA ALA A 292 -7.04 3.38 17.47
C ALA A 292 -7.29 4.65 16.64
N GLN A 293 -6.29 5.53 16.48
CA GLN A 293 -6.42 6.73 15.67
C GLN A 293 -6.46 6.42 14.17
N VAL A 294 -5.62 5.51 13.68
CA VAL A 294 -5.69 5.02 12.29
C VAL A 294 -7.07 4.42 12.02
N ALA A 295 -7.59 3.62 12.94
CA ALA A 295 -8.94 3.04 12.81
C ALA A 295 -10.02 4.11 12.70
N ARG A 296 -9.94 5.17 13.51
CA ARG A 296 -10.88 6.30 13.42
C ARG A 296 -10.85 6.95 12.03
N ILE A 297 -9.64 7.22 11.51
CA ILE A 297 -9.47 7.82 10.18
C ILE A 297 -10.05 6.91 9.09
N VAL A 298 -9.79 5.60 9.16
CA VAL A 298 -10.34 4.62 8.22
C VAL A 298 -11.86 4.54 8.32
N ALA A 299 -12.43 4.49 9.55
CA ALA A 299 -13.87 4.42 9.73
C ALA A 299 -14.58 5.71 9.25
N GLU A 300 -13.98 6.88 9.45
CA GLU A 300 -14.45 8.15 8.89
C GLU A 300 -14.45 8.11 7.35
N ALA A 301 -13.36 7.66 6.72
CA ALA A 301 -13.30 7.51 5.27
C ALA A 301 -14.39 6.55 4.75
N VAL A 302 -14.69 5.47 5.48
CA VAL A 302 -15.80 4.58 5.11
C VAL A 302 -17.15 5.28 5.21
N ALA A 303 -17.38 6.11 6.23
CA ALA A 303 -18.65 6.82 6.42
C ALA A 303 -18.86 7.97 5.41
N ASP A 304 -17.80 8.74 5.09
CA ASP A 304 -17.89 9.96 4.26
C ASP A 304 -18.34 9.69 2.80
N ASN A 305 -18.23 8.46 2.31
CA ASN A 305 -18.68 8.09 0.97
C ASN A 305 -20.06 7.42 0.94
N GLU A 306 -20.76 7.40 2.08
CA GLU A 306 -22.15 6.91 2.17
C GLU A 306 -23.19 8.04 1.98
N ASP A 307 -22.77 9.33 1.93
CA ASP A 307 -23.58 10.52 1.67
C ASP A 307 -23.52 10.94 0.17
#